data_060d5fba39d68c4e08f9477d84c310a7
#
_entry.id   060d5fba39d68c4e08f9477d84c310a7
#
_cell.length_a   1.000
_cell.length_b   1.000
_cell.length_c   1.000
_cell.angle_alpha   90.00
_cell.angle_beta   90.00
_cell.angle_gamma   90.00
#
_symmetry.space_group_name_H-M   'P 1'
#
loop_
_entity.id
_entity.type
_entity.pdbx_description
1 polymer ?
#
loop_
_entity_poly.entity_id
_entity_poly.type
_entity_poly.pdbx_seq_one_letter_code
_entity_poly.pdbx_strand_id
1 'polypeptide(L)'
;MKKYFKNIVWILLALLGALAFSTIALSRNESINAVWFITAAVCIYMIAYRFYASWIAAKVLVIDEHRKTPALRLQNDKDFIPTDKWIVFGHHFAAIAGPGPLVGPTLAAQFGYLPGMLWILIGAVLGGAVQDMTTLFFSTRRNGKSLGQMARDEIGVIGGTASLIGTFLIMVILIAVLGLVVVNAMKHSPWATSTVAATIPIAIFIGIYLRSIRTGRVLEASLIGFGLLLLAVFAGGLIDHSQTLRTYFDHDSLTLAWAIIFYGFAAAVLPVWLLLAPRDYLSTFVKLGTVIVLAVAIITLQPEIKMPALTQFTDGTGPIFGGSLFPFVFITIACGSISGFHSLIASGTTPKLLDNEKYIPMIGYGAMLLESFVAIMALIAATVLEPGIFFAINSPVGVVGSEAVDAIQKINSWGFKVTVEEMELLAKNMGETSLFARTGGAPSLAVGMANIFGKAFGTNLLAMWYHFAIMFEAIFILTTLDAGTRVGRFMLQDMIGNIYPKFGQTSWMPSIILSSAIVVSCWGYFLYIGVID
;
A
#
# COMPACT_ATOMS: atom_id res chain seq x y z
N MET A 1 14.26 -38.24 7.36
CA MET A 1 14.39 -37.83 8.77
C MET A 1 15.74 -37.15 9.09
N LYS A 2 16.93 -37.75 8.85
CA LYS A 2 18.25 -37.14 9.20
C LYS A 2 18.49 -35.72 8.61
N LYS A 3 17.99 -35.41 7.41
CA LYS A 3 18.18 -34.08 6.77
C LYS A 3 17.33 -33.00 7.44
N TYR A 4 16.11 -33.32 7.86
CA TYR A 4 15.21 -32.40 8.57
C TYR A 4 15.73 -32.12 9.99
N PHE A 5 16.24 -33.13 10.68
CA PHE A 5 16.82 -32.99 12.02
C PHE A 5 18.02 -32.04 12.02
N LYS A 6 18.93 -32.15 11.03
CA LYS A 6 20.02 -31.19 10.88
C LYS A 6 19.55 -29.75 10.71
N ASN A 7 18.52 -29.52 9.90
CA ASN A 7 17.99 -28.17 9.69
C ASN A 7 17.35 -27.60 10.98
N ILE A 8 16.65 -28.42 11.76
CA ILE A 8 16.08 -28.04 13.06
C ILE A 8 17.17 -27.60 14.04
N VAL A 9 18.27 -28.37 14.12
CA VAL A 9 19.42 -28.04 15.00
C VAL A 9 20.01 -26.67 14.64
N TRP A 10 20.20 -26.39 13.33
CA TRP A 10 20.72 -25.09 12.90
C TRP A 10 19.75 -23.93 13.16
N ILE A 11 18.46 -24.16 13.02
CA ILE A 11 17.42 -23.16 13.37
C ILE A 11 17.45 -22.87 14.87
N LEU A 12 17.53 -23.91 15.70
CA LEU A 12 17.62 -23.75 17.16
C LEU A 12 18.91 -23.02 17.58
N LEU A 13 20.05 -23.31 16.94
CA LEU A 13 21.31 -22.61 17.17
C LEU A 13 21.21 -21.13 16.77
N ALA A 14 20.58 -20.82 15.63
CA ALA A 14 20.36 -19.45 15.20
C ALA A 14 19.44 -18.68 16.18
N LEU A 15 18.35 -19.30 16.64
CA LEU A 15 17.46 -18.73 17.64
C LEU A 15 18.17 -18.51 18.97
N LEU A 16 18.98 -19.48 19.42
CA LEU A 16 19.77 -19.35 20.65
C LEU A 16 20.78 -18.19 20.55
N GLY A 17 21.46 -18.07 19.41
CA GLY A 17 22.37 -16.95 19.14
C GLY A 17 21.66 -15.60 19.14
N ALA A 18 20.50 -15.51 18.50
CA ALA A 18 19.68 -14.30 18.50
C ALA A 18 19.21 -13.92 19.90
N LEU A 19 18.73 -14.89 20.68
CA LEU A 19 18.32 -14.69 22.07
C LEU A 19 19.50 -14.24 22.95
N ALA A 20 20.66 -14.88 22.84
CA ALA A 20 21.84 -14.51 23.60
C ALA A 20 22.30 -13.08 23.28
N PHE A 21 22.30 -12.70 22.00
CA PHE A 21 22.66 -11.35 21.56
C PHE A 21 21.65 -10.30 22.07
N SER A 22 20.36 -10.59 21.96
CA SER A 22 19.30 -9.72 22.47
C SER A 22 19.40 -9.54 23.99
N THR A 23 19.70 -10.62 24.73
CA THR A 23 19.89 -10.58 26.18
C THR A 23 21.08 -9.71 26.57
N ILE A 24 22.20 -9.79 25.83
CA ILE A 24 23.38 -8.95 26.08
C ILE A 24 23.06 -7.47 25.82
N ALA A 25 22.42 -7.14 24.70
CA ALA A 25 22.03 -5.78 24.36
C ALA A 25 21.10 -5.16 25.42
N LEU A 26 20.04 -5.88 25.80
CA LEU A 26 19.09 -5.45 26.82
C LEU A 26 19.74 -5.33 28.21
N SER A 27 20.68 -6.23 28.56
CA SER A 27 21.40 -6.14 29.84
C SER A 27 22.34 -4.93 29.93
N ARG A 28 22.72 -4.36 28.78
CA ARG A 28 23.49 -3.11 28.69
C ARG A 28 22.63 -1.86 28.62
N ASN A 29 21.30 -1.99 28.79
CA ASN A 29 20.32 -0.92 28.64
C ASN A 29 20.38 -0.21 27.27
N GLU A 30 20.70 -0.96 26.20
CA GLU A 30 20.63 -0.42 24.86
C GLU A 30 19.17 -0.16 24.51
N SER A 31 18.87 1.06 24.03
CA SER A 31 17.53 1.42 23.59
C SER A 31 17.15 0.63 22.32
N ILE A 32 15.87 0.22 22.25
CA ILE A 32 15.35 -0.45 21.06
C ILE A 32 15.29 0.59 19.92
N ASN A 33 16.04 0.35 18.88
CA ASN A 33 16.07 1.20 17.69
C ASN A 33 15.42 0.50 16.47
N ALA A 34 15.16 1.27 15.42
CA ALA A 34 14.46 0.80 14.23
C ALA A 34 15.20 -0.29 13.46
N VAL A 35 16.52 -0.43 13.61
CA VAL A 35 17.32 -1.47 12.93
C VAL A 35 16.93 -2.86 13.39
N TRP A 36 16.48 -3.02 14.65
CA TRP A 36 15.99 -4.30 15.16
C TRP A 36 14.79 -4.80 14.37
N PHE A 37 13.88 -3.89 14.00
CA PHE A 37 12.68 -4.22 13.22
C PHE A 37 13.05 -4.65 11.79
N ILE A 38 13.95 -3.90 11.15
CA ILE A 38 14.43 -4.22 9.80
C ILE A 38 15.13 -5.58 9.80
N THR A 39 16.03 -5.80 10.74
CA THR A 39 16.80 -7.04 10.83
C THR A 39 15.89 -8.25 11.08
N ALA A 40 14.93 -8.13 12.00
CA ALA A 40 13.95 -9.17 12.26
C ALA A 40 13.13 -9.49 11.01
N ALA A 41 12.62 -8.47 10.31
CA ALA A 41 11.83 -8.64 9.10
C ALA A 41 12.63 -9.32 7.99
N VAL A 42 13.82 -8.83 7.67
CA VAL A 42 14.67 -9.39 6.60
C VAL A 42 15.03 -10.85 6.90
N CYS A 43 15.48 -11.16 8.12
CA CYS A 43 15.84 -12.52 8.50
C CYS A 43 14.64 -13.48 8.42
N ILE A 44 13.49 -13.10 8.99
CA ILE A 44 12.28 -13.94 8.99
C ILE A 44 11.78 -14.14 7.55
N TYR A 45 11.73 -13.09 6.73
CA TYR A 45 11.23 -13.18 5.36
C TYR A 45 12.14 -14.00 4.45
N MET A 46 13.45 -13.87 4.58
CA MET A 46 14.39 -14.68 3.82
C MET A 46 14.29 -16.17 4.18
N ILE A 47 14.18 -16.49 5.48
CA ILE A 47 13.99 -17.86 5.96
C ILE A 47 12.65 -18.41 5.45
N ALA A 48 11.57 -17.64 5.61
CA ALA A 48 10.23 -18.03 5.16
C ALA A 48 10.19 -18.29 3.64
N TYR A 49 10.75 -17.37 2.85
CA TYR A 49 10.79 -17.53 1.39
C TYR A 49 11.62 -18.77 0.98
N ARG A 50 12.81 -18.94 1.59
CA ARG A 50 13.73 -20.03 1.23
C ARG A 50 13.19 -21.40 1.60
N PHE A 51 12.54 -21.55 2.74
CA PHE A 51 12.15 -22.86 3.26
C PHE A 51 10.65 -23.10 3.20
N TYR A 52 9.84 -22.18 3.72
CA TYR A 52 8.40 -22.37 3.84
C TYR A 52 7.68 -22.25 2.49
N ALA A 53 7.94 -21.15 1.74
CA ALA A 53 7.37 -21.00 0.40
C ALA A 53 7.80 -22.12 -0.55
N SER A 54 9.08 -22.52 -0.52
CA SER A 54 9.60 -23.62 -1.33
C SER A 54 8.96 -24.97 -0.96
N TRP A 55 8.69 -25.20 0.34
CA TRP A 55 8.00 -26.40 0.79
C TRP A 55 6.54 -26.44 0.30
N ILE A 56 5.80 -25.31 0.44
CA ILE A 56 4.42 -25.22 -0.07
C ILE A 56 4.41 -25.43 -1.59
N ALA A 57 5.29 -24.77 -2.33
CA ALA A 57 5.38 -24.89 -3.78
C ALA A 57 5.61 -26.34 -4.24
N ALA A 58 6.53 -27.06 -3.56
CA ALA A 58 6.94 -28.40 -3.97
C ALA A 58 6.03 -29.52 -3.43
N LYS A 59 5.43 -29.36 -2.22
CA LYS A 59 4.73 -30.45 -1.52
C LYS A 59 3.23 -30.26 -1.45
N VAL A 60 2.76 -29.01 -1.46
CA VAL A 60 1.32 -28.70 -1.36
C VAL A 60 0.75 -28.39 -2.75
N LEU A 61 1.35 -27.45 -3.45
CA LEU A 61 0.85 -26.99 -4.76
C LEU A 61 1.35 -27.86 -5.92
N VAL A 62 2.48 -28.50 -5.75
CA VAL A 62 3.13 -29.34 -6.79
C VAL A 62 3.22 -28.56 -8.10
N ILE A 63 3.97 -27.46 -8.05
CA ILE A 63 4.19 -26.56 -9.19
C ILE A 63 4.94 -27.31 -10.29
N ASP A 64 4.44 -27.18 -11.53
CA ASP A 64 5.00 -27.84 -12.71
C ASP A 64 5.44 -26.79 -13.76
N GLU A 65 6.74 -26.64 -13.95
CA GLU A 65 7.32 -25.69 -14.90
C GLU A 65 7.07 -26.04 -16.38
N HIS A 66 6.71 -27.28 -16.68
CA HIS A 66 6.41 -27.73 -18.05
C HIS A 66 4.95 -27.45 -18.45
N ARG A 67 4.10 -27.11 -17.49
CA ARG A 67 2.68 -26.81 -17.74
C ARG A 67 2.52 -25.43 -18.35
N LYS A 68 1.91 -25.38 -19.55
CA LYS A 68 1.59 -24.11 -20.22
C LYS A 68 0.56 -23.32 -19.40
N THR A 69 0.88 -22.08 -19.09
CA THR A 69 0.00 -21.16 -18.37
C THR A 69 -1.14 -20.62 -19.24
N PRO A 70 -2.19 -20.03 -18.65
CA PRO A 70 -3.24 -19.37 -19.42
C PRO A 70 -2.72 -18.27 -20.33
N ALA A 71 -1.71 -17.50 -19.90
CA ALA A 71 -1.09 -16.46 -20.71
C ALA A 71 -0.59 -16.98 -22.07
N LEU A 72 -0.01 -18.20 -22.08
CA LEU A 72 0.47 -18.85 -23.29
C LEU A 72 -0.65 -19.55 -24.08
N ARG A 73 -1.63 -20.19 -23.40
CA ARG A 73 -2.66 -21.00 -24.07
C ARG A 73 -3.80 -20.17 -24.64
N LEU A 74 -4.12 -19.05 -24.00
CA LEU A 74 -5.25 -18.18 -24.31
C LEU A 74 -4.78 -16.78 -24.77
N GLN A 75 -3.54 -16.70 -25.25
CA GLN A 75 -2.95 -15.44 -25.72
C GLN A 75 -3.87 -14.73 -26.71
N ASN A 76 -4.19 -13.46 -26.44
CA ASN A 76 -5.05 -12.63 -27.27
C ASN A 76 -4.57 -11.19 -27.43
N ASP A 77 -3.37 -10.85 -26.94
CA ASP A 77 -2.71 -9.54 -26.98
C ASP A 77 -3.52 -8.38 -26.35
N LYS A 78 -4.55 -8.71 -25.58
CA LYS A 78 -5.38 -7.76 -24.83
C LYS A 78 -5.34 -8.00 -23.33
N ASP A 79 -5.78 -9.18 -22.89
CA ASP A 79 -5.85 -9.58 -21.49
C ASP A 79 -4.82 -10.67 -21.17
N PHE A 80 -4.60 -11.61 -22.08
CA PHE A 80 -3.66 -12.72 -21.94
C PHE A 80 -2.39 -12.44 -22.74
N ILE A 81 -1.33 -12.02 -22.06
CA ILE A 81 -0.06 -11.60 -22.67
C ILE A 81 1.10 -12.22 -21.87
N PRO A 82 1.80 -13.24 -22.43
CA PRO A 82 2.98 -13.78 -21.77
C PRO A 82 4.01 -12.67 -21.53
N THR A 83 4.39 -12.47 -20.28
CA THR A 83 5.19 -11.32 -19.85
C THR A 83 6.37 -11.79 -19.01
N ASP A 84 7.51 -11.10 -19.10
CA ASP A 84 8.70 -11.40 -18.30
C ASP A 84 8.40 -11.37 -16.79
N LYS A 85 8.98 -12.30 -16.05
CA LYS A 85 8.75 -12.50 -14.62
C LYS A 85 8.96 -11.26 -13.76
N TRP A 86 9.92 -10.40 -14.10
CA TRP A 86 10.22 -9.19 -13.34
C TRP A 86 9.17 -8.10 -13.57
N ILE A 87 8.64 -8.03 -14.79
CA ILE A 87 7.54 -7.13 -15.12
C ILE A 87 6.27 -7.61 -14.43
N VAL A 88 5.98 -8.92 -14.46
CA VAL A 88 4.82 -9.50 -13.75
C VAL A 88 4.95 -9.31 -12.23
N PHE A 89 6.14 -9.49 -11.67
CA PHE A 89 6.41 -9.21 -10.26
C PHE A 89 6.16 -7.74 -9.92
N GLY A 90 6.69 -6.82 -10.72
CA GLY A 90 6.50 -5.38 -10.53
C GLY A 90 5.03 -4.98 -10.64
N HIS A 91 4.31 -5.48 -11.65
CA HIS A 91 2.87 -5.26 -11.81
C HIS A 91 2.08 -5.81 -10.62
N HIS A 92 2.35 -7.05 -10.20
CA HIS A 92 1.67 -7.65 -9.06
C HIS A 92 1.94 -6.87 -7.77
N PHE A 93 3.21 -6.56 -7.48
CA PHE A 93 3.59 -5.77 -6.32
C PHE A 93 2.97 -4.37 -6.35
N ALA A 94 2.99 -3.66 -7.50
CA ALA A 94 2.38 -2.33 -7.60
C ALA A 94 0.88 -2.35 -7.34
N ALA A 95 0.19 -3.41 -7.80
CA ALA A 95 -1.24 -3.56 -7.64
C ALA A 95 -1.66 -3.93 -6.22
N ILE A 96 -0.92 -4.82 -5.54
CA ILE A 96 -1.22 -5.23 -4.16
C ILE A 96 -0.77 -4.16 -3.15
N ALA A 97 0.40 -3.57 -3.33
CA ALA A 97 0.96 -2.55 -2.44
C ALA A 97 0.19 -1.23 -2.58
N GLY A 98 -0.98 -1.17 -1.99
CA GLY A 98 -1.82 0.00 -1.85
C GLY A 98 -1.47 0.82 -0.60
N PRO A 99 -2.36 1.70 -0.13
CA PRO A 99 -2.13 2.51 1.07
C PRO A 99 -2.22 1.69 2.37
N GLY A 100 -2.87 0.52 2.33
CA GLY A 100 -3.07 -0.31 3.51
C GLY A 100 -1.81 -0.64 4.30
N PRO A 101 -0.69 -1.06 3.66
CA PRO A 101 0.57 -1.31 4.34
C PRO A 101 1.25 -0.03 4.87
N LEU A 102 0.83 1.15 4.44
CA LEU A 102 1.33 2.43 4.95
C LEU A 102 0.46 2.93 6.11
N VAL A 103 -0.82 3.09 5.88
CA VAL A 103 -1.78 3.66 6.83
C VAL A 103 -2.06 2.73 8.01
N GLY A 104 -2.31 1.44 7.74
CA GLY A 104 -2.68 0.47 8.77
C GLY A 104 -1.67 0.37 9.92
N PRO A 105 -0.40 0.05 9.64
CA PRO A 105 0.64 0.00 10.66
C PRO A 105 0.86 1.33 11.38
N THR A 106 0.76 2.45 10.64
CA THR A 106 0.85 3.79 11.22
C THR A 106 -0.24 4.03 12.26
N LEU A 107 -1.50 3.75 11.94
CA LEU A 107 -2.61 3.92 12.88
C LEU A 107 -2.57 2.91 14.02
N ALA A 108 -2.15 1.67 13.76
CA ALA A 108 -2.03 0.63 14.78
C ALA A 108 -0.96 0.92 15.84
N ALA A 109 -0.05 1.87 15.58
CA ALA A 109 0.88 2.39 16.59
C ALA A 109 0.15 2.99 17.81
N GLN A 110 -1.17 3.26 17.72
CA GLN A 110 -2.01 3.55 18.88
C GLN A 110 -1.88 2.50 20.00
N PHE A 111 -1.73 1.22 19.65
CA PHE A 111 -1.56 0.13 20.61
C PHE A 111 -0.12 -0.03 21.14
N GLY A 112 0.82 0.72 20.61
CA GLY A 112 2.26 0.53 20.77
C GLY A 112 2.89 -0.17 19.57
N TYR A 113 4.24 -0.32 19.57
CA TYR A 113 4.93 -0.91 18.43
C TYR A 113 4.84 -2.44 18.35
N LEU A 114 4.77 -3.12 19.50
CA LEU A 114 4.96 -4.58 19.59
C LEU A 114 3.82 -5.38 18.93
N PRO A 115 2.53 -5.08 19.17
CA PRO A 115 1.45 -5.86 18.57
C PRO A 115 1.45 -5.76 17.04
N GLY A 116 1.65 -4.54 16.52
CA GLY A 116 1.74 -4.33 15.07
C GLY A 116 2.90 -5.08 14.45
N MET A 117 4.09 -4.98 15.05
CA MET A 117 5.30 -5.67 14.57
C MET A 117 5.11 -7.18 14.52
N LEU A 118 4.58 -7.79 15.60
CA LEU A 118 4.35 -9.23 15.64
C LEU A 118 3.32 -9.69 14.61
N TRP A 119 2.21 -8.95 14.47
CA TRP A 119 1.18 -9.32 13.53
C TRP A 119 1.65 -9.18 12.07
N ILE A 120 2.41 -8.14 11.74
CA ILE A 120 2.97 -7.98 10.39
C ILE A 120 3.89 -9.17 10.07
N LEU A 121 4.82 -9.53 10.94
CA LEU A 121 5.78 -10.60 10.69
C LEU A 121 5.11 -11.97 10.58
N ILE A 122 4.25 -12.32 11.53
CA ILE A 122 3.60 -13.65 11.58
C ILE A 122 2.50 -13.75 10.51
N GLY A 123 1.66 -12.72 10.43
CA GLY A 123 0.52 -12.69 9.51
C GLY A 123 0.96 -12.74 8.04
N ALA A 124 1.99 -12.00 7.67
CA ALA A 124 2.51 -12.04 6.31
C ALA A 124 3.07 -13.41 5.93
N VAL A 125 3.92 -14.00 6.79
CA VAL A 125 4.58 -15.27 6.50
C VAL A 125 3.60 -16.46 6.46
N LEU A 126 2.73 -16.56 7.46
CA LEU A 126 1.84 -17.73 7.61
C LEU A 126 0.49 -17.54 6.92
N GLY A 127 0.07 -16.30 6.70
CA GLY A 127 -1.23 -15.96 6.12
C GLY A 127 -1.12 -15.34 4.73
N GLY A 128 -0.78 -14.06 4.65
CA GLY A 128 -0.88 -13.27 3.42
C GLY A 128 -0.08 -13.82 2.25
N ALA A 129 1.20 -14.13 2.46
CA ALA A 129 2.04 -14.65 1.40
C ALA A 129 1.61 -16.06 0.93
N VAL A 130 1.07 -16.88 1.83
CA VAL A 130 0.47 -18.16 1.47
C VAL A 130 -0.82 -17.94 0.67
N GLN A 131 -1.69 -17.01 1.11
CA GLN A 131 -2.92 -16.64 0.42
C GLN A 131 -2.65 -16.20 -1.02
N ASP A 132 -1.72 -15.26 -1.22
CA ASP A 132 -1.42 -14.70 -2.54
C ASP A 132 -0.84 -15.76 -3.48
N MET A 133 0.10 -16.56 -2.99
CA MET A 133 0.70 -17.65 -3.76
C MET A 133 -0.33 -18.72 -4.15
N THR A 134 -1.18 -19.12 -3.22
CA THR A 134 -2.19 -20.17 -3.47
C THR A 134 -3.30 -19.68 -4.40
N THR A 135 -3.76 -18.44 -4.22
CA THR A 135 -4.77 -17.84 -5.10
C THR A 135 -4.24 -17.69 -6.53
N LEU A 136 -3.01 -17.20 -6.69
CA LEU A 136 -2.36 -17.12 -8.00
C LEU A 136 -2.24 -18.50 -8.67
N PHE A 137 -1.84 -19.51 -7.91
CA PHE A 137 -1.72 -20.87 -8.39
C PHE A 137 -3.08 -21.42 -8.84
N PHE A 138 -4.12 -21.31 -8.01
CA PHE A 138 -5.43 -21.85 -8.34
C PHE A 138 -6.05 -21.16 -9.54
N SER A 139 -5.92 -19.85 -9.66
CA SER A 139 -6.39 -19.11 -10.84
C SER A 139 -5.60 -19.50 -12.09
N THR A 140 -4.27 -19.64 -12.01
CA THR A 140 -3.43 -20.10 -13.14
C THR A 140 -3.88 -21.49 -13.62
N ARG A 141 -4.18 -22.42 -12.70
CA ARG A 141 -4.67 -23.77 -13.01
C ARG A 141 -6.09 -23.79 -13.57
N ARG A 142 -6.89 -22.72 -13.35
CA ARG A 142 -8.28 -22.56 -13.80
C ARG A 142 -8.45 -21.51 -14.91
N ASN A 143 -7.48 -21.40 -15.81
CA ASN A 143 -7.52 -20.51 -16.99
C ASN A 143 -7.59 -19.01 -16.65
N GLY A 144 -7.05 -18.58 -15.52
CA GLY A 144 -7.08 -17.18 -15.10
C GLY A 144 -8.47 -16.73 -14.63
N LYS A 145 -9.30 -17.65 -14.10
CA LYS A 145 -10.62 -17.32 -13.52
C LYS A 145 -10.46 -16.42 -12.30
N SER A 146 -11.38 -15.47 -12.16
CA SER A 146 -11.49 -14.62 -10.98
C SER A 146 -11.85 -15.42 -9.73
N LEU A 147 -11.57 -14.85 -8.54
CA LEU A 147 -11.89 -15.49 -7.27
C LEU A 147 -13.38 -15.90 -7.18
N GLY A 148 -14.28 -15.00 -7.61
CA GLY A 148 -15.71 -15.30 -7.59
C GLY A 148 -16.13 -16.40 -8.57
N GLN A 149 -15.51 -16.48 -9.75
CA GLN A 149 -15.73 -17.58 -10.67
C GLN A 149 -15.22 -18.92 -10.11
N MET A 150 -14.05 -18.90 -9.46
CA MET A 150 -13.53 -20.10 -8.80
C MET A 150 -14.44 -20.55 -7.66
N ALA A 151 -14.94 -19.60 -6.84
CA ALA A 151 -15.91 -19.89 -5.80
C ALA A 151 -17.20 -20.52 -6.38
N ARG A 152 -17.68 -20.02 -7.52
CA ARG A 152 -18.86 -20.57 -8.18
C ARG A 152 -18.66 -22.03 -8.64
N ASP A 153 -17.47 -22.34 -9.14
CA ASP A 153 -17.13 -23.69 -9.58
C ASP A 153 -17.05 -24.68 -8.39
N GLU A 154 -16.60 -24.22 -7.21
CA GLU A 154 -16.34 -25.10 -6.06
C GLU A 154 -17.55 -25.22 -5.10
N ILE A 155 -18.24 -24.10 -4.83
CA ILE A 155 -19.34 -24.06 -3.83
C ILE A 155 -20.72 -23.89 -4.48
N GLY A 156 -20.79 -23.96 -5.82
CA GLY A 156 -22.02 -23.92 -6.59
C GLY A 156 -22.55 -22.52 -6.88
N VAL A 157 -23.67 -22.45 -7.59
CA VAL A 157 -24.20 -21.20 -8.15
C VAL A 157 -24.60 -20.20 -7.05
N ILE A 158 -25.28 -20.64 -5.99
CA ILE A 158 -25.77 -19.76 -4.92
C ILE A 158 -24.58 -19.16 -4.15
N GLY A 159 -23.68 -20.01 -3.65
CA GLY A 159 -22.50 -19.58 -2.91
C GLY A 159 -21.57 -18.72 -3.76
N GLY A 160 -21.35 -19.09 -5.02
CA GLY A 160 -20.54 -18.32 -5.95
C GLY A 160 -21.13 -16.95 -6.30
N THR A 161 -22.45 -16.86 -6.48
CA THR A 161 -23.12 -15.57 -6.72
C THR A 161 -23.04 -14.67 -5.48
N ALA A 162 -23.28 -15.22 -4.29
CA ALA A 162 -23.12 -14.48 -3.04
C ALA A 162 -21.67 -13.98 -2.85
N SER A 163 -20.68 -14.84 -3.16
CA SER A 163 -19.26 -14.45 -3.14
C SER A 163 -18.93 -13.34 -4.13
N LEU A 164 -19.45 -13.40 -5.36
CA LEU A 164 -19.25 -12.35 -6.37
C LEU A 164 -19.84 -11.01 -5.91
N ILE A 165 -21.06 -11.02 -5.39
CA ILE A 165 -21.71 -9.81 -4.90
C ILE A 165 -20.96 -9.25 -3.69
N GLY A 166 -20.62 -10.10 -2.71
CA GLY A 166 -19.90 -9.71 -1.50
C GLY A 166 -18.54 -9.10 -1.82
N THR A 167 -17.74 -9.75 -2.68
CA THR A 167 -16.43 -9.23 -3.08
C THR A 167 -16.55 -7.93 -3.90
N PHE A 168 -17.57 -7.79 -4.74
CA PHE A 168 -17.85 -6.55 -5.47
C PHE A 168 -18.17 -5.40 -4.51
N LEU A 169 -19.05 -5.61 -3.52
CA LEU A 169 -19.37 -4.58 -2.52
C LEU A 169 -18.15 -4.19 -1.68
N ILE A 170 -17.35 -5.17 -1.25
CA ILE A 170 -16.10 -4.90 -0.53
C ILE A 170 -15.16 -4.05 -1.40
N MET A 171 -15.03 -4.37 -2.69
CA MET A 171 -14.21 -3.60 -3.63
C MET A 171 -14.69 -2.14 -3.74
N VAL A 172 -16.00 -1.93 -3.88
CA VAL A 172 -16.59 -0.58 -3.96
C VAL A 172 -16.28 0.24 -2.72
N ILE A 173 -16.51 -0.32 -1.53
CA ILE A 173 -16.23 0.36 -0.25
C ILE A 173 -14.73 0.64 -0.12
N LEU A 174 -13.87 -0.34 -0.43
CA LEU A 174 -12.42 -0.20 -0.37
C LEU A 174 -11.96 0.98 -1.23
N ILE A 175 -12.35 1.04 -2.51
CA ILE A 175 -11.93 2.11 -3.43
C ILE A 175 -12.42 3.47 -2.95
N ALA A 176 -13.65 3.57 -2.41
CA ALA A 176 -14.17 4.80 -1.85
C ALA A 176 -13.33 5.31 -0.67
N VAL A 177 -12.98 4.44 0.28
CA VAL A 177 -12.13 4.77 1.43
C VAL A 177 -10.73 5.20 0.97
N LEU A 178 -10.16 4.51 -0.03
CA LEU A 178 -8.87 4.88 -0.62
C LEU A 178 -8.92 6.27 -1.26
N GLY A 179 -9.99 6.57 -1.99
CA GLY A 179 -10.22 7.90 -2.55
C GLY A 179 -10.29 8.99 -1.47
N LEU A 180 -10.96 8.70 -0.35
CA LEU A 180 -11.08 9.63 0.78
C LEU A 180 -9.71 9.93 1.42
N VAL A 181 -8.84 8.93 1.56
CA VAL A 181 -7.46 9.15 2.08
C VAL A 181 -6.69 10.10 1.16
N VAL A 182 -6.78 9.95 -0.16
CA VAL A 182 -6.14 10.86 -1.12
C VAL A 182 -6.72 12.28 -1.01
N VAL A 183 -8.04 12.42 -0.93
CA VAL A 183 -8.71 13.72 -0.76
C VAL A 183 -8.18 14.41 0.51
N ASN A 184 -8.15 13.69 1.64
CA ASN A 184 -7.69 14.24 2.91
C ASN A 184 -6.21 14.62 2.91
N ALA A 185 -5.37 13.91 2.15
CA ALA A 185 -3.96 14.23 2.01
C ALA A 185 -3.72 15.49 1.16
N MET A 186 -4.62 15.80 0.21
CA MET A 186 -4.45 16.90 -0.75
C MET A 186 -5.26 18.16 -0.40
N LYS A 187 -6.32 18.05 0.42
CA LYS A 187 -7.19 19.19 0.69
C LYS A 187 -6.42 20.36 1.32
N HIS A 188 -6.64 21.56 0.79
CA HIS A 188 -5.97 22.79 1.22
C HIS A 188 -4.43 22.70 1.22
N SER A 189 -3.87 21.81 0.40
CA SER A 189 -2.43 21.68 0.17
C SER A 189 -2.11 21.83 -1.33
N PRO A 190 -1.89 23.07 -1.81
CA PRO A 190 -1.53 23.32 -3.21
C PRO A 190 -0.27 22.58 -3.65
N TRP A 191 0.70 22.46 -2.74
CA TRP A 191 1.92 21.69 -2.99
C TRP A 191 1.60 20.22 -3.28
N ALA A 192 0.86 19.55 -2.39
CA ALA A 192 0.48 18.14 -2.59
C ALA A 192 -0.37 17.95 -3.85
N THR A 193 -1.38 18.81 -4.05
CA THR A 193 -2.30 18.72 -5.19
C THR A 193 -1.57 18.87 -6.52
N SER A 194 -0.71 19.89 -6.66
CA SER A 194 0.04 20.11 -7.89
C SER A 194 1.02 18.99 -8.18
N THR A 195 1.70 18.47 -7.16
CA THR A 195 2.64 17.35 -7.29
C THR A 195 1.94 16.07 -7.74
N VAL A 196 0.82 15.72 -7.11
CA VAL A 196 0.03 14.53 -7.48
C VAL A 196 -0.55 14.68 -8.88
N ALA A 197 -1.10 15.85 -9.23
CA ALA A 197 -1.61 16.13 -10.58
C ALA A 197 -0.51 15.96 -11.65
N ALA A 198 0.73 16.39 -11.38
CA ALA A 198 1.85 16.24 -12.30
C ALA A 198 2.22 14.77 -12.57
N THR A 199 1.88 13.83 -11.68
CA THR A 199 2.16 12.40 -11.91
C THR A 199 1.43 11.85 -13.13
N ILE A 200 0.27 12.41 -13.49
CA ILE A 200 -0.55 11.96 -14.64
C ILE A 200 0.16 12.24 -15.97
N PRO A 201 0.52 13.49 -16.31
CA PRO A 201 1.23 13.77 -17.56
C PRO A 201 2.62 13.11 -17.59
N ILE A 202 3.30 12.96 -16.45
CA ILE A 202 4.58 12.24 -16.40
C ILE A 202 4.36 10.77 -16.78
N ALA A 203 3.34 10.10 -16.26
CA ALA A 203 3.03 8.71 -16.60
C ALA A 203 2.69 8.56 -18.08
N ILE A 204 1.88 9.45 -18.65
CA ILE A 204 1.55 9.46 -20.08
C ILE A 204 2.81 9.66 -20.93
N PHE A 205 3.68 10.60 -20.55
CA PHE A 205 4.95 10.84 -21.23
C PHE A 205 5.83 9.59 -21.23
N ILE A 206 5.99 8.92 -20.08
CA ILE A 206 6.77 7.68 -19.97
C ILE A 206 6.15 6.55 -20.81
N GLY A 207 4.82 6.46 -20.86
CA GLY A 207 4.12 5.49 -21.73
C GLY A 207 4.44 5.69 -23.19
N ILE A 208 4.36 6.93 -23.67
CA ILE A 208 4.70 7.30 -25.06
C ILE A 208 6.20 7.07 -25.32
N TYR A 209 7.06 7.44 -24.36
CA TYR A 209 8.51 7.25 -24.46
C TYR A 209 8.89 5.78 -24.67
N LEU A 210 8.36 4.88 -23.83
CA LEU A 210 8.62 3.43 -23.90
C LEU A 210 8.05 2.78 -25.16
N ARG A 211 6.96 3.32 -25.69
CA ARG A 211 6.28 2.74 -26.86
C ARG A 211 6.81 3.27 -28.19
N SER A 212 7.09 4.57 -28.28
CA SER A 212 7.31 5.25 -29.56
C SER A 212 8.72 5.84 -29.72
N ILE A 213 9.41 6.21 -28.62
CA ILE A 213 10.71 6.90 -28.69
C ILE A 213 11.87 5.92 -28.46
N ARG A 214 11.85 5.18 -27.36
CA ARG A 214 12.90 4.24 -26.94
C ARG A 214 12.30 2.94 -26.44
N THR A 215 11.83 2.12 -27.37
CA THR A 215 11.18 0.84 -27.06
C THR A 215 12.08 -0.08 -26.22
N GLY A 216 11.59 -0.54 -25.06
CA GLY A 216 12.29 -1.49 -24.19
C GLY A 216 13.41 -0.89 -23.31
N ARG A 217 13.69 0.41 -23.37
CA ARG A 217 14.68 1.08 -22.48
C ARG A 217 14.09 1.42 -21.12
N VAL A 218 13.75 0.38 -20.40
CA VAL A 218 13.01 0.44 -19.13
C VAL A 218 13.74 1.22 -18.05
N LEU A 219 15.04 0.97 -17.81
CA LEU A 219 15.83 1.66 -16.82
C LEU A 219 15.97 3.17 -17.11
N GLU A 220 16.21 3.51 -18.37
CA GLU A 220 16.31 4.91 -18.83
C GLU A 220 15.01 5.67 -18.56
N ALA A 221 13.87 5.07 -18.94
CA ALA A 221 12.54 5.64 -18.68
C ALA A 221 12.26 5.81 -17.16
N SER A 222 12.71 4.87 -16.33
CA SER A 222 12.54 4.95 -14.88
C SER A 222 13.33 6.09 -14.26
N LEU A 223 14.59 6.27 -14.67
CA LEU A 223 15.44 7.35 -14.18
C LEU A 223 14.88 8.72 -14.61
N ILE A 224 14.40 8.84 -15.85
CA ILE A 224 13.74 10.05 -16.35
C ILE A 224 12.46 10.31 -15.54
N GLY A 225 11.60 9.29 -15.37
CA GLY A 225 10.36 9.41 -14.62
C GLY A 225 10.59 9.79 -13.16
N PHE A 226 11.56 9.18 -12.50
CA PHE A 226 11.93 9.53 -11.11
C PHE A 226 12.45 10.97 -11.02
N GLY A 227 13.33 11.40 -11.95
CA GLY A 227 13.81 12.78 -12.01
C GLY A 227 12.66 13.78 -12.22
N LEU A 228 11.71 13.48 -13.11
CA LEU A 228 10.53 14.32 -13.34
C LEU A 228 9.61 14.38 -12.11
N LEU A 229 9.48 13.29 -11.34
CA LEU A 229 8.72 13.31 -10.10
C LEU A 229 9.39 14.17 -9.02
N LEU A 230 10.71 14.10 -8.87
CA LEU A 230 11.43 14.99 -7.96
C LEU A 230 11.30 16.46 -8.38
N LEU A 231 11.37 16.74 -9.69
CA LEU A 231 11.10 18.07 -10.23
C LEU A 231 9.66 18.53 -9.95
N ALA A 232 8.68 17.64 -10.04
CA ALA A 232 7.29 17.96 -9.72
C ALA A 232 7.12 18.31 -8.24
N VAL A 233 7.78 17.58 -7.33
CA VAL A 233 7.78 17.92 -5.89
C VAL A 233 8.39 19.30 -5.65
N PHE A 234 9.53 19.57 -6.25
CA PHE A 234 10.19 20.89 -6.13
C PHE A 234 9.35 22.03 -6.72
N ALA A 235 8.80 21.83 -7.93
CA ALA A 235 7.92 22.79 -8.58
C ALA A 235 6.63 23.04 -7.77
N GLY A 236 6.10 22.03 -7.10
CA GLY A 236 4.97 22.15 -6.19
C GLY A 236 5.24 23.16 -5.06
N GLY A 237 6.46 23.16 -4.50
CA GLY A 237 6.87 24.15 -3.52
C GLY A 237 6.89 25.57 -4.09
N LEU A 238 7.36 25.76 -5.34
CA LEU A 238 7.32 27.05 -6.01
C LEU A 238 5.88 27.52 -6.29
N ILE A 239 4.99 26.59 -6.64
CA ILE A 239 3.56 26.86 -6.85
C ILE A 239 2.91 27.32 -5.55
N ASP A 240 3.18 26.66 -4.45
CA ASP A 240 2.61 27.00 -3.14
C ASP A 240 3.03 28.39 -2.65
N HIS A 241 4.26 28.81 -2.94
CA HIS A 241 4.76 30.15 -2.63
C HIS A 241 4.25 31.26 -3.58
N SER A 242 3.68 30.91 -4.72
CA SER A 242 3.16 31.86 -5.71
C SER A 242 1.70 32.21 -5.43
N GLN A 243 1.40 33.49 -5.12
CA GLN A 243 0.03 33.96 -4.87
C GLN A 243 -0.96 33.63 -6.01
N THR A 244 -0.49 33.69 -7.26
CA THR A 244 -1.35 33.44 -8.43
C THR A 244 -1.51 31.94 -8.70
N LEU A 245 -0.42 31.15 -8.67
CA LEU A 245 -0.47 29.73 -9.00
C LEU A 245 -1.14 28.91 -7.90
N ARG A 246 -0.96 29.29 -6.65
CA ARG A 246 -1.58 28.63 -5.50
C ARG A 246 -3.08 28.49 -5.64
N THR A 247 -3.78 29.54 -6.10
CA THR A 247 -5.26 29.53 -6.25
C THR A 247 -5.78 28.48 -7.22
N TYR A 248 -4.97 28.05 -8.20
CA TYR A 248 -5.32 26.99 -9.14
C TYR A 248 -5.21 25.57 -8.57
N PHE A 249 -4.53 25.41 -7.45
CA PHE A 249 -4.28 24.11 -6.82
C PHE A 249 -4.80 24.03 -5.38
N ASP A 250 -5.32 25.10 -4.82
CA ASP A 250 -6.00 25.12 -3.52
C ASP A 250 -7.45 24.71 -3.71
N HIS A 251 -7.71 23.45 -3.45
CA HIS A 251 -9.05 22.85 -3.65
C HIS A 251 -9.61 22.31 -2.34
N ASP A 252 -10.93 22.44 -2.22
CA ASP A 252 -11.71 21.81 -1.17
C ASP A 252 -11.87 20.30 -1.42
N SER A 253 -12.32 19.60 -0.39
CA SER A 253 -12.50 18.15 -0.44
C SER A 253 -13.47 17.68 -1.53
N LEU A 254 -14.52 18.47 -1.79
CA LEU A 254 -15.55 18.12 -2.77
C LEU A 254 -15.00 18.19 -4.21
N THR A 255 -14.27 19.24 -4.53
CA THR A 255 -13.62 19.41 -5.84
C THR A 255 -12.62 18.29 -6.10
N LEU A 256 -11.81 17.95 -5.09
CA LEU A 256 -10.85 16.84 -5.19
C LEU A 256 -11.54 15.49 -5.36
N ALA A 257 -12.64 15.24 -4.65
CA ALA A 257 -13.42 14.01 -4.82
C ALA A 257 -13.92 13.83 -6.25
N TRP A 258 -14.50 14.90 -6.85
CA TRP A 258 -14.92 14.87 -8.24
C TRP A 258 -13.75 14.66 -9.20
N ALA A 259 -12.60 15.30 -8.96
CA ALA A 259 -11.40 15.10 -9.79
C ALA A 259 -10.96 13.63 -9.77
N ILE A 260 -10.96 12.97 -8.60
CA ILE A 260 -10.59 11.55 -8.45
C ILE A 260 -11.63 10.64 -9.11
N ILE A 261 -12.92 10.95 -9.03
CA ILE A 261 -14.00 10.19 -9.69
C ILE A 261 -13.81 10.22 -11.21
N PHE A 262 -13.61 11.41 -11.78
CA PHE A 262 -13.37 11.56 -13.23
C PHE A 262 -12.08 10.88 -13.66
N TYR A 263 -11.02 11.02 -12.86
CA TYR A 263 -9.75 10.34 -13.10
C TYR A 263 -9.93 8.81 -13.11
N GLY A 264 -10.60 8.24 -12.10
CA GLY A 264 -10.84 6.79 -12.01
C GLY A 264 -11.66 6.25 -13.19
N PHE A 265 -12.65 7.02 -13.67
CA PHE A 265 -13.40 6.67 -14.88
C PHE A 265 -12.49 6.65 -16.12
N ALA A 266 -11.70 7.69 -16.33
CA ALA A 266 -10.76 7.77 -17.45
C ALA A 266 -9.75 6.62 -17.39
N ALA A 267 -9.16 6.33 -16.23
CA ALA A 267 -8.22 5.23 -16.03
C ALA A 267 -8.83 3.84 -16.30
N ALA A 268 -10.13 3.67 -15.98
CA ALA A 268 -10.83 2.41 -16.23
C ALA A 268 -11.17 2.17 -17.73
N VAL A 269 -11.45 3.24 -18.48
CA VAL A 269 -11.87 3.16 -19.88
C VAL A 269 -10.69 3.20 -20.85
N LEU A 270 -9.66 4.00 -20.54
CA LEU A 270 -8.49 4.16 -21.41
C LEU A 270 -7.72 2.85 -21.60
N PRO A 271 -7.05 2.68 -22.76
CA PRO A 271 -6.17 1.53 -22.97
C PRO A 271 -5.10 1.41 -21.89
N VAL A 272 -4.82 0.17 -21.44
CA VAL A 272 -3.85 -0.12 -20.37
C VAL A 272 -2.49 0.51 -20.62
N TRP A 273 -2.01 0.48 -21.87
CA TRP A 273 -0.69 0.97 -22.25
C TRP A 273 -0.51 2.49 -22.17
N LEU A 274 -1.61 3.25 -22.18
CA LEU A 274 -1.53 4.72 -22.22
C LEU A 274 -1.33 5.33 -20.83
N LEU A 275 -2.05 4.85 -19.83
CA LEU A 275 -2.04 5.43 -18.49
C LEU A 275 -1.67 4.39 -17.43
N LEU A 276 -2.33 3.23 -17.39
CA LEU A 276 -2.21 2.27 -16.30
C LEU A 276 -0.81 1.63 -16.25
N ALA A 277 -0.37 0.97 -17.33
CA ALA A 277 0.90 0.25 -17.33
C ALA A 277 2.12 1.17 -17.10
N PRO A 278 2.24 2.36 -17.70
CA PRO A 278 3.34 3.28 -17.41
C PRO A 278 3.31 3.79 -15.97
N ARG A 279 2.12 4.02 -15.42
CA ARG A 279 1.96 4.51 -14.07
C ARG A 279 2.30 3.43 -13.03
N ASP A 280 1.81 2.21 -13.19
CA ASP A 280 2.15 1.07 -12.33
C ASP A 280 3.66 0.83 -12.33
N TYR A 281 4.26 0.89 -13.51
CA TYR A 281 5.68 0.74 -13.69
C TYR A 281 6.48 1.84 -12.97
N LEU A 282 6.15 3.12 -13.22
CA LEU A 282 6.77 4.26 -12.54
C LEU A 282 6.57 4.17 -11.02
N SER A 283 5.36 3.83 -10.59
CA SER A 283 5.02 3.65 -9.18
C SER A 283 5.86 2.56 -8.52
N THR A 284 6.10 1.43 -9.19
CA THR A 284 6.94 0.34 -8.65
C THR A 284 8.35 0.83 -8.33
N PHE A 285 8.99 1.59 -9.23
CA PHE A 285 10.32 2.14 -9.00
C PHE A 285 10.33 3.16 -7.87
N VAL A 286 9.34 4.04 -7.81
CA VAL A 286 9.21 5.01 -6.71
C VAL A 286 8.98 4.30 -5.39
N LYS A 287 8.08 3.31 -5.36
CA LYS A 287 7.76 2.51 -4.17
C LYS A 287 9.00 1.79 -3.66
N LEU A 288 9.66 0.99 -4.50
CA LEU A 288 10.84 0.23 -4.13
C LEU A 288 12.03 1.12 -3.80
N GLY A 289 12.29 2.13 -4.63
CA GLY A 289 13.39 3.06 -4.43
C GLY A 289 13.26 3.80 -3.09
N THR A 290 12.09 4.35 -2.80
CA THR A 290 11.84 5.06 -1.53
C THR A 290 11.99 4.13 -0.33
N VAL A 291 11.42 2.92 -0.39
CA VAL A 291 11.53 1.93 0.70
C VAL A 291 12.97 1.51 0.94
N ILE A 292 13.76 1.28 -0.13
CA ILE A 292 15.18 0.93 0.00
C ILE A 292 15.97 2.11 0.59
N VAL A 293 15.76 3.33 0.10
CA VAL A 293 16.45 4.53 0.63
C VAL A 293 16.07 4.77 2.09
N LEU A 294 14.80 4.60 2.44
CA LEU A 294 14.34 4.70 3.82
C LEU A 294 14.99 3.64 4.72
N ALA A 295 15.07 2.38 4.25
CA ALA A 295 15.73 1.31 4.99
C ALA A 295 17.22 1.60 5.21
N VAL A 296 17.93 2.09 4.17
CA VAL A 296 19.34 2.49 4.27
C VAL A 296 19.50 3.66 5.24
N ALA A 297 18.64 4.68 5.17
CA ALA A 297 18.65 5.81 6.11
C ALA A 297 18.44 5.34 7.57
N ILE A 298 17.50 4.42 7.80
CA ILE A 298 17.26 3.84 9.14
C ILE A 298 18.47 3.06 9.63
N ILE A 299 19.09 2.24 8.79
CA ILE A 299 20.30 1.45 9.16
C ILE A 299 21.46 2.39 9.52
N THR A 300 21.63 3.50 8.80
CA THR A 300 22.73 4.44 9.03
C THR A 300 22.50 5.34 10.25
N LEU A 301 21.26 5.78 10.46
CA LEU A 301 20.91 6.72 11.54
C LEU A 301 20.54 6.01 12.84
N GLN A 302 20.09 4.76 12.77
CA GLN A 302 19.66 3.94 13.90
C GLN A 302 18.66 4.68 14.82
N PRO A 303 17.56 5.26 14.28
CA PRO A 303 16.67 6.05 15.09
C PRO A 303 16.03 5.20 16.19
N GLU A 304 15.95 5.78 17.39
CA GLU A 304 15.30 5.17 18.54
C GLU A 304 13.79 5.07 18.31
N ILE A 305 13.18 3.97 18.76
CA ILE A 305 11.74 3.78 18.81
C ILE A 305 11.23 4.46 20.08
N LYS A 306 10.45 5.55 19.91
CA LYS A 306 9.94 6.36 21.02
C LYS A 306 8.57 5.88 21.53
N MET A 307 7.79 5.27 20.64
CA MET A 307 6.52 4.67 21.01
C MET A 307 6.78 3.50 21.99
N PRO A 308 6.03 3.37 23.11
CA PRO A 308 6.17 2.23 24.00
C PRO A 308 5.78 0.91 23.34
N ALA A 309 6.24 -0.21 23.88
CA ALA A 309 5.90 -1.55 23.39
C ALA A 309 4.38 -1.77 23.38
N LEU A 310 3.71 -1.37 24.44
CA LEU A 310 2.25 -1.37 24.59
C LEU A 310 1.83 -0.01 25.19
N THR A 311 0.75 0.55 24.67
CA THR A 311 0.09 1.73 25.24
C THR A 311 -1.06 1.29 26.17
N GLN A 312 -1.63 2.24 26.88
CA GLN A 312 -2.84 2.02 27.67
C GLN A 312 -4.10 1.71 26.84
N PHE A 313 -4.09 2.01 25.55
CA PHE A 313 -5.26 1.91 24.66
C PHE A 313 -5.53 0.50 24.13
N THR A 314 -4.92 -0.52 24.74
CA THR A 314 -5.17 -1.93 24.39
C THR A 314 -6.56 -2.42 24.80
N ASP A 315 -7.23 -1.70 25.69
CA ASP A 315 -8.58 -1.98 26.22
C ASP A 315 -9.73 -1.53 25.29
N GLY A 316 -9.44 -0.72 24.28
CA GLY A 316 -10.42 -0.20 23.34
C GLY A 316 -10.78 1.28 23.52
N THR A 317 -10.17 1.96 24.48
CA THR A 317 -10.38 3.41 24.75
C THR A 317 -9.55 4.30 23.85
N GLY A 318 -8.94 3.75 22.80
CA GLY A 318 -8.02 4.47 21.89
C GLY A 318 -8.66 5.68 21.22
N PRO A 319 -7.92 6.82 21.14
CA PRO A 319 -8.45 8.07 20.62
C PRO A 319 -8.56 8.09 19.09
N ILE A 320 -7.74 7.30 18.37
CA ILE A 320 -7.70 7.31 16.90
C ILE A 320 -8.85 6.47 16.33
N PHE A 321 -9.05 5.29 16.91
CA PHE A 321 -10.20 4.43 16.64
C PHE A 321 -10.54 3.61 17.89
N GLY A 322 -11.83 3.38 18.12
CA GLY A 322 -12.32 2.55 19.22
C GLY A 322 -12.16 1.06 18.90
N GLY A 323 -11.96 0.27 19.94
CA GLY A 323 -11.86 -1.18 19.88
C GLY A 323 -10.60 -1.72 20.55
N SER A 324 -10.76 -2.84 21.25
CA SER A 324 -9.67 -3.49 21.97
C SER A 324 -8.59 -4.02 21.03
N LEU A 325 -7.37 -4.21 21.54
CA LEU A 325 -6.24 -4.72 20.78
C LEU A 325 -6.62 -5.94 19.94
N PHE A 326 -7.31 -6.90 20.53
CA PHE A 326 -7.89 -8.04 19.80
C PHE A 326 -9.40 -7.81 19.63
N PRO A 327 -9.96 -7.83 18.40
CA PRO A 327 -9.30 -8.19 17.12
C PRO A 327 -8.78 -6.98 16.29
N PHE A 328 -8.81 -5.75 16.81
CA PHE A 328 -8.62 -4.55 16.00
C PHE A 328 -7.22 -4.42 15.38
N VAL A 329 -6.15 -4.93 16.01
CA VAL A 329 -4.83 -4.94 15.39
C VAL A 329 -4.81 -5.73 14.08
N PHE A 330 -5.57 -6.83 14.02
CA PHE A 330 -5.67 -7.65 12.81
C PHE A 330 -6.45 -6.96 11.70
N ILE A 331 -7.47 -6.20 12.05
CA ILE A 331 -8.30 -5.44 11.10
C ILE A 331 -7.49 -4.25 10.59
N THR A 332 -6.88 -3.47 11.48
CA THR A 332 -6.15 -2.24 11.13
C THR A 332 -4.94 -2.53 10.26
N ILE A 333 -4.20 -3.62 10.53
CA ILE A 333 -3.02 -4.01 9.73
C ILE A 333 -3.37 -5.15 8.76
N ALA A 334 -4.60 -5.26 8.32
CA ALA A 334 -4.98 -6.36 7.43
C ALA A 334 -4.13 -6.37 6.15
N CYS A 335 -3.98 -5.25 5.45
CA CYS A 335 -3.30 -5.19 4.15
C CYS A 335 -1.83 -5.62 4.25
N GLY A 336 -1.06 -5.07 5.19
CA GLY A 336 0.35 -5.41 5.34
C GLY A 336 0.64 -6.81 5.90
N SER A 337 -0.40 -7.56 6.30
CA SER A 337 -0.26 -8.91 6.86
C SER A 337 -1.03 -9.96 6.09
N ILE A 338 -2.31 -9.74 5.80
CA ILE A 338 -3.19 -10.64 5.06
C ILE A 338 -4.33 -9.85 4.43
N SER A 339 -4.33 -9.66 3.13
CA SER A 339 -5.28 -8.81 2.43
C SER A 339 -6.21 -9.58 1.50
N GLY A 340 -7.51 -9.42 1.69
CA GLY A 340 -8.51 -9.97 0.76
C GLY A 340 -8.42 -9.37 -0.64
N PHE A 341 -8.01 -8.11 -0.76
CA PHE A 341 -7.81 -7.44 -2.04
C PHE A 341 -6.73 -8.12 -2.89
N HIS A 342 -5.67 -8.62 -2.27
CA HIS A 342 -4.60 -9.35 -2.97
C HIS A 342 -5.14 -10.58 -3.72
N SER A 343 -6.08 -11.29 -3.14
CA SER A 343 -6.73 -12.43 -3.81
C SER A 343 -7.45 -12.02 -5.09
N LEU A 344 -8.00 -10.81 -5.14
CA LEU A 344 -8.63 -10.28 -6.35
C LEU A 344 -7.60 -9.94 -7.43
N ILE A 345 -6.44 -9.41 -7.07
CA ILE A 345 -5.34 -9.16 -8.00
C ILE A 345 -4.68 -10.48 -8.43
N ALA A 346 -4.37 -11.36 -7.48
CA ALA A 346 -3.76 -12.66 -7.71
C ALA A 346 -4.62 -13.60 -8.58
N SER A 347 -5.94 -13.39 -8.64
CA SER A 347 -6.86 -14.13 -9.52
C SER A 347 -7.34 -13.30 -10.73
N GLY A 348 -7.21 -11.98 -10.70
CA GLY A 348 -7.76 -11.10 -11.74
C GLY A 348 -6.83 -10.87 -12.92
N THR A 349 -5.68 -10.28 -12.68
CA THR A 349 -4.75 -9.80 -13.72
C THR A 349 -3.50 -10.66 -13.83
N THR A 350 -2.85 -10.96 -12.72
CA THR A 350 -1.53 -11.62 -12.68
C THR A 350 -1.46 -12.97 -13.39
N PRO A 351 -2.44 -13.91 -13.26
CA PRO A 351 -2.36 -15.20 -13.92
C PRO A 351 -2.49 -15.12 -15.44
N LYS A 352 -2.99 -14.00 -15.97
CA LYS A 352 -3.11 -13.73 -17.41
C LYS A 352 -1.81 -13.22 -18.03
N LEU A 353 -0.85 -12.82 -17.19
CA LEU A 353 0.47 -12.34 -17.62
C LEU A 353 1.58 -13.36 -17.37
N LEU A 354 1.35 -14.32 -16.47
CA LEU A 354 2.34 -15.29 -16.03
C LEU A 354 2.70 -16.27 -17.15
N ASP A 355 3.94 -16.28 -17.59
CA ASP A 355 4.45 -17.17 -18.64
C ASP A 355 4.80 -18.57 -18.15
N ASN A 356 5.21 -18.74 -16.86
CA ASN A 356 5.60 -20.02 -16.29
C ASN A 356 5.19 -20.16 -14.82
N GLU A 357 4.63 -21.32 -14.45
CA GLU A 357 4.20 -21.63 -13.08
C GLU A 357 5.33 -21.55 -12.05
N LYS A 358 6.59 -21.81 -12.43
CA LYS A 358 7.73 -21.76 -11.50
C LYS A 358 7.95 -20.39 -10.86
N TYR A 359 7.38 -19.32 -11.43
CA TYR A 359 7.48 -17.96 -10.89
C TYR A 359 6.39 -17.61 -9.88
N ILE A 360 5.40 -18.49 -9.67
CA ILE A 360 4.33 -18.29 -8.69
C ILE A 360 4.85 -18.00 -7.27
N PRO A 361 5.87 -18.72 -6.73
CA PRO A 361 6.40 -18.41 -5.40
C PRO A 361 7.05 -17.03 -5.34
N MET A 362 7.77 -16.62 -6.39
CA MET A 362 8.39 -15.31 -6.44
C MET A 362 7.35 -14.20 -6.50
N ILE A 363 6.34 -14.35 -7.37
CA ILE A 363 5.34 -13.32 -7.62
C ILE A 363 4.31 -13.27 -6.49
N GLY A 364 3.70 -14.39 -6.09
CA GLY A 364 2.68 -14.41 -5.06
C GLY A 364 3.30 -14.24 -3.66
N TYR A 365 4.15 -15.18 -3.24
CA TYR A 365 4.73 -15.16 -1.89
C TYR A 365 5.73 -14.01 -1.71
N GLY A 366 6.65 -13.83 -2.67
CA GLY A 366 7.72 -12.84 -2.59
C GLY A 366 7.22 -11.40 -2.60
N ALA A 367 6.23 -11.06 -3.45
CA ALA A 367 5.69 -9.70 -3.50
C ALA A 367 4.93 -9.34 -2.20
N MET A 368 4.20 -10.30 -1.60
CA MET A 368 3.54 -10.07 -0.31
C MET A 368 4.54 -9.84 0.82
N LEU A 369 5.66 -10.57 0.86
CA LEU A 369 6.72 -10.30 1.84
C LEU A 369 7.33 -8.90 1.66
N LEU A 370 7.47 -8.46 0.40
CA LEU A 370 7.98 -7.12 0.12
C LEU A 370 6.99 -6.04 0.52
N GLU A 371 5.69 -6.25 0.32
CA GLU A 371 4.65 -5.35 0.83
C GLU A 371 4.62 -5.31 2.36
N SER A 372 4.76 -6.45 2.99
CA SER A 372 4.87 -6.53 4.45
C SER A 372 6.11 -5.79 4.98
N PHE A 373 7.21 -5.79 4.22
CA PHE A 373 8.37 -4.97 4.54
C PHE A 373 8.06 -3.47 4.46
N VAL A 374 7.24 -3.03 3.49
CA VAL A 374 6.71 -1.64 3.45
C VAL A 374 5.92 -1.33 4.72
N ALA A 375 5.10 -2.27 5.21
CA ALA A 375 4.34 -2.11 6.45
C ALA A 375 5.26 -1.94 7.68
N ILE A 376 6.38 -2.66 7.73
CA ILE A 376 7.40 -2.46 8.78
C ILE A 376 8.00 -1.05 8.69
N MET A 377 8.31 -0.56 7.47
CA MET A 377 8.85 0.79 7.29
C MET A 377 7.85 1.86 7.77
N ALA A 378 6.56 1.68 7.49
CA ALA A 378 5.51 2.59 7.95
C ALA A 378 5.36 2.57 9.48
N LEU A 379 5.40 1.40 10.10
CA LEU A 379 5.39 1.26 11.55
C LEU A 379 6.60 1.97 12.19
N ILE A 380 7.79 1.80 11.61
CA ILE A 380 8.99 2.51 12.08
C ILE A 380 8.79 4.03 11.98
N ALA A 381 8.34 4.54 10.83
CA ALA A 381 8.12 5.97 10.63
C ALA A 381 7.14 6.55 11.67
N ALA A 382 6.08 5.82 12.01
CA ALA A 382 5.14 6.23 13.05
C ALA A 382 5.73 6.17 14.47
N THR A 383 6.53 5.14 14.77
CA THR A 383 6.98 4.84 16.14
C THR A 383 8.29 5.54 16.54
N VAL A 384 9.00 6.14 15.59
CA VAL A 384 10.12 7.06 15.86
C VAL A 384 9.67 8.47 16.23
N LEU A 385 8.38 8.80 16.03
CA LEU A 385 7.80 10.06 16.50
C LEU A 385 7.60 10.02 18.01
N GLU A 386 7.69 11.20 18.64
CA GLU A 386 7.22 11.34 20.02
C GLU A 386 5.74 10.95 20.10
N PRO A 387 5.33 10.11 21.06
CA PRO A 387 3.94 9.66 21.15
C PRO A 387 2.93 10.81 21.21
N GLY A 388 3.26 11.91 21.92
CA GLY A 388 2.40 13.08 21.97
C GLY A 388 2.15 13.72 20.60
N ILE A 389 3.19 13.83 19.76
CA ILE A 389 3.08 14.32 18.39
C ILE A 389 2.25 13.35 17.54
N PHE A 390 2.49 12.05 17.66
CA PHE A 390 1.72 11.03 16.94
C PHE A 390 0.23 11.13 17.25
N PHE A 391 -0.16 11.24 18.53
CA PHE A 391 -1.55 11.38 18.93
C PHE A 391 -2.15 12.74 18.55
N ALA A 392 -1.37 13.84 18.60
CA ALA A 392 -1.82 15.16 18.17
C ALA A 392 -2.19 15.21 16.68
N ILE A 393 -1.45 14.49 15.84
CA ILE A 393 -1.74 14.41 14.40
C ILE A 393 -2.96 13.52 14.13
N ASN A 394 -3.04 12.33 14.76
CA ASN A 394 -4.00 11.30 14.36
C ASN A 394 -5.33 11.30 15.12
N SER A 395 -5.42 11.96 16.26
CA SER A 395 -6.67 11.98 17.04
C SER A 395 -7.69 12.94 16.41
N PRO A 396 -8.94 12.49 16.19
CA PRO A 396 -9.97 13.34 15.57
C PRO A 396 -10.42 14.46 16.52
N VAL A 397 -10.86 15.59 15.94
CA VAL A 397 -11.37 16.77 16.66
C VAL A 397 -12.45 16.40 17.67
N GLY A 398 -13.34 15.47 17.32
CA GLY A 398 -14.41 15.01 18.22
C GLY A 398 -13.91 14.37 19.55
N VAL A 399 -12.64 13.92 19.58
CA VAL A 399 -12.04 13.30 20.77
C VAL A 399 -11.16 14.29 21.54
N VAL A 400 -10.38 15.10 20.82
CA VAL A 400 -9.36 15.98 21.45
C VAL A 400 -9.79 17.44 21.57
N GLY A 401 -10.90 17.84 20.93
CA GLY A 401 -11.34 19.22 20.86
C GLY A 401 -10.87 19.95 19.60
N SER A 402 -11.49 21.10 19.28
CA SER A 402 -11.18 21.93 18.11
C SER A 402 -10.00 22.87 18.34
N GLU A 403 -9.73 23.22 19.59
CA GLU A 403 -8.65 24.14 19.97
C GLU A 403 -7.37 23.36 20.28
N ALA A 404 -6.24 23.88 19.81
CA ALA A 404 -4.92 23.24 20.00
C ALA A 404 -4.59 23.04 21.49
N VAL A 405 -4.95 24.01 22.34
CA VAL A 405 -4.71 23.94 23.79
C VAL A 405 -5.47 22.80 24.44
N ASP A 406 -6.76 22.64 24.10
CA ASP A 406 -7.61 21.55 24.64
C ASP A 406 -7.07 20.18 24.20
N ALA A 407 -6.71 20.09 22.91
CA ALA A 407 -6.14 18.87 22.34
C ALA A 407 -4.86 18.46 23.08
N ILE A 408 -3.95 19.39 23.32
CA ILE A 408 -2.71 19.12 24.04
C ILE A 408 -2.97 18.75 25.51
N GLN A 409 -3.86 19.46 26.19
CA GLN A 409 -4.22 19.12 27.55
C GLN A 409 -4.77 17.70 27.65
N LYS A 410 -5.62 17.31 26.69
CA LYS A 410 -6.18 15.96 26.61
C LYS A 410 -5.09 14.90 26.38
N ILE A 411 -4.19 15.12 25.44
CA ILE A 411 -3.10 14.20 25.11
C ILE A 411 -2.13 14.05 26.29
N ASN A 412 -1.79 15.16 26.95
CA ASN A 412 -0.95 15.15 28.14
C ASN A 412 -1.62 14.40 29.31
N SER A 413 -2.96 14.43 29.40
CA SER A 413 -3.70 13.63 30.40
C SER A 413 -3.59 12.11 30.17
N TRP A 414 -3.25 11.67 28.96
CA TRP A 414 -2.93 10.28 28.64
C TRP A 414 -1.48 9.90 28.96
N GLY A 415 -0.68 10.85 29.49
CA GLY A 415 0.73 10.63 29.83
C GLY A 415 1.71 10.84 28.66
N PHE A 416 1.23 11.33 27.50
CA PHE A 416 2.06 11.62 26.34
C PHE A 416 2.33 13.13 26.24
N LYS A 417 3.58 13.52 26.42
CA LYS A 417 3.96 14.93 26.45
C LYS A 417 4.03 15.52 25.05
N VAL A 418 3.39 16.69 24.90
CA VAL A 418 3.49 17.53 23.68
C VAL A 418 3.07 18.95 24.05
N THR A 419 3.58 19.96 23.34
CA THR A 419 3.21 21.38 23.53
C THR A 419 2.65 21.99 22.25
N VAL A 420 1.98 23.16 22.36
CA VAL A 420 1.46 23.91 21.19
C VAL A 420 2.62 24.37 20.32
N GLU A 421 3.65 24.91 20.95
CA GLU A 421 4.83 25.44 20.28
C GLU A 421 5.57 24.36 19.47
N GLU A 422 5.68 23.14 20.01
CA GLU A 422 6.26 21.99 19.28
C GLU A 422 5.46 21.66 18.04
N MET A 423 4.13 21.63 18.13
CA MET A 423 3.26 21.33 16.98
C MET A 423 3.26 22.44 15.93
N GLU A 424 3.29 23.72 16.35
CA GLU A 424 3.40 24.87 15.44
C GLU A 424 4.75 24.88 14.72
N LEU A 425 5.85 24.65 15.45
CA LEU A 425 7.19 24.55 14.87
C LEU A 425 7.27 23.37 13.88
N LEU A 426 6.68 22.23 14.24
CA LEU A 426 6.63 21.06 13.38
C LEU A 426 5.85 21.37 12.08
N ALA A 427 4.66 21.97 12.17
CA ALA A 427 3.86 22.38 11.03
C ALA A 427 4.64 23.32 10.11
N LYS A 428 5.26 24.35 10.68
CA LYS A 428 6.10 25.31 9.95
C LYS A 428 7.27 24.63 9.23
N ASN A 429 7.95 23.69 9.88
CA ASN A 429 9.07 22.94 9.31
C ASN A 429 8.63 22.02 8.15
N MET A 430 7.38 21.54 8.19
CA MET A 430 6.79 20.72 7.12
C MET A 430 6.15 21.56 5.99
N GLY A 431 6.12 22.90 6.13
CA GLY A 431 5.48 23.78 5.16
C GLY A 431 3.95 23.74 5.20
N GLU A 432 3.39 23.39 6.36
CA GLU A 432 1.94 23.27 6.57
C GLU A 432 1.43 24.33 7.56
N THR A 433 0.16 24.68 7.45
CA THR A 433 -0.49 25.63 8.36
C THR A 433 -0.78 25.01 9.73
N SER A 434 -1.16 23.74 9.76
CA SER A 434 -1.39 22.96 10.98
C SER A 434 -1.26 21.48 10.68
N LEU A 435 -0.83 20.72 11.68
CA LEU A 435 -0.79 19.25 11.69
C LEU A 435 -1.73 18.65 12.74
N PHE A 436 -2.45 19.46 13.51
CA PHE A 436 -3.44 18.97 14.47
C PHE A 436 -4.60 18.28 13.78
N ALA A 437 -5.03 17.15 14.38
CA ALA A 437 -6.20 16.38 13.97
C ALA A 437 -6.25 16.05 12.46
N ARG A 438 -5.10 15.94 11.83
CA ARG A 438 -4.99 15.42 10.45
C ARG A 438 -5.02 13.91 10.47
N THR A 439 -6.20 13.37 10.70
CA THR A 439 -6.46 11.94 10.84
C THR A 439 -6.17 11.15 9.55
N GLY A 440 -6.08 9.82 9.69
CA GLY A 440 -5.96 8.90 8.55
C GLY A 440 -4.54 8.34 8.34
N GLY A 441 -3.57 8.68 9.20
CA GLY A 441 -2.22 8.08 9.20
C GLY A 441 -1.23 8.70 8.23
N ALA A 442 -1.68 9.20 7.07
CA ALA A 442 -0.84 9.78 6.02
C ALA A 442 0.08 10.92 6.52
N PRO A 443 -0.41 11.93 7.22
CA PRO A 443 0.44 13.01 7.69
C PRO A 443 1.47 12.57 8.72
N SER A 444 1.13 11.66 9.63
CA SER A 444 2.10 11.15 10.62
C SER A 444 3.17 10.26 9.98
N LEU A 445 2.80 9.43 9.00
CA LEU A 445 3.76 8.70 8.17
C LEU A 445 4.72 9.68 7.46
N ALA A 446 4.18 10.72 6.84
CA ALA A 446 4.97 11.71 6.11
C ALA A 446 5.92 12.49 7.04
N VAL A 447 5.47 12.89 8.24
CA VAL A 447 6.33 13.52 9.26
C VAL A 447 7.44 12.57 9.69
N GLY A 448 7.13 11.31 9.96
CA GLY A 448 8.13 10.30 10.35
C GLY A 448 9.19 10.08 9.27
N MET A 449 8.76 9.92 8.01
CA MET A 449 9.66 9.79 6.85
C MET A 449 10.50 11.06 6.66
N ALA A 450 9.89 12.24 6.72
CA ALA A 450 10.59 13.52 6.58
C ALA A 450 11.66 13.70 7.67
N ASN A 451 11.37 13.32 8.90
CA ASN A 451 12.35 13.38 10.00
C ASN A 451 13.54 12.44 9.75
N ILE A 452 13.30 11.23 9.27
CA ILE A 452 14.38 10.27 8.95
C ILE A 452 15.21 10.81 7.77
N PHE A 453 14.57 11.21 6.67
CA PHE A 453 15.26 11.74 5.50
C PHE A 453 15.95 13.10 5.77
N GLY A 454 15.32 13.97 6.57
CA GLY A 454 15.92 15.24 6.97
C GLY A 454 17.21 15.04 7.78
N LYS A 455 17.25 14.06 8.67
CA LYS A 455 18.47 13.69 9.40
C LYS A 455 19.54 13.07 8.49
N ALA A 456 19.12 12.32 7.46
CA ALA A 456 20.05 11.67 6.53
C ALA A 456 20.62 12.61 5.48
N PHE A 457 19.79 13.53 4.93
CA PHE A 457 20.11 14.32 3.74
C PHE A 457 20.13 15.85 3.99
N GLY A 458 19.75 16.31 5.18
CA GLY A 458 19.75 17.70 5.55
C GLY A 458 18.39 18.20 6.04
N THR A 459 18.40 18.87 7.20
CA THR A 459 17.18 19.35 7.88
C THR A 459 16.52 20.53 7.18
N ASN A 460 17.23 21.24 6.30
CA ASN A 460 16.69 22.33 5.46
C ASN A 460 15.74 21.82 4.36
N LEU A 461 15.64 20.49 4.15
CA LEU A 461 14.78 19.86 3.15
C LEU A 461 13.55 19.17 3.77
N LEU A 462 13.23 19.43 5.04
CA LEU A 462 12.12 18.76 5.74
C LEU A 462 10.77 18.90 5.02
N ALA A 463 10.41 20.13 4.61
CA ALA A 463 9.18 20.37 3.87
C ALA A 463 9.14 19.60 2.55
N MET A 464 10.26 19.57 1.81
CA MET A 464 10.36 18.80 0.57
C MET A 464 10.16 17.31 0.81
N TRP A 465 10.76 16.74 1.86
CA TRP A 465 10.61 15.32 2.18
C TRP A 465 9.22 14.98 2.69
N TYR A 466 8.57 15.89 3.41
CA TYR A 466 7.19 15.73 3.83
C TYR A 466 6.25 15.64 2.62
N HIS A 467 6.30 16.61 1.71
CA HIS A 467 5.45 16.60 0.51
C HIS A 467 5.83 15.48 -0.47
N PHE A 468 7.10 15.07 -0.52
CA PHE A 468 7.50 13.85 -1.22
C PHE A 468 6.82 12.61 -0.64
N ALA A 469 6.75 12.49 0.69
CA ALA A 469 6.08 11.37 1.35
C ALA A 469 4.56 11.38 1.11
N ILE A 470 3.90 12.55 1.11
CA ILE A 470 2.50 12.68 0.72
C ILE A 470 2.27 12.25 -0.74
N MET A 471 3.11 12.70 -1.66
CA MET A 471 3.05 12.24 -3.07
C MET A 471 3.28 10.73 -3.18
N PHE A 472 4.28 10.21 -2.48
CA PHE A 472 4.59 8.78 -2.44
C PHE A 472 3.38 7.97 -2.01
N GLU A 473 2.69 8.35 -0.94
CA GLU A 473 1.48 7.70 -0.50
C GLU A 473 0.34 7.83 -1.51
N ALA A 474 0.11 9.01 -2.07
CA ALA A 474 -0.90 9.22 -3.08
C ALA A 474 -0.68 8.34 -4.33
N ILE A 475 0.58 8.11 -4.73
CA ILE A 475 0.91 7.18 -5.83
C ILE A 475 0.52 5.74 -5.45
N PHE A 476 0.76 5.30 -4.21
CA PHE A 476 0.32 3.98 -3.75
C PHE A 476 -1.19 3.83 -3.88
N ILE A 477 -1.94 4.83 -3.43
CA ILE A 477 -3.40 4.80 -3.43
C ILE A 477 -3.94 4.81 -4.84
N LEU A 478 -3.49 5.74 -5.67
CA LEU A 478 -4.03 5.93 -7.01
C LEU A 478 -3.77 4.72 -7.92
N THR A 479 -2.62 4.04 -7.80
CA THR A 479 -2.38 2.79 -8.55
C THR A 479 -3.32 1.67 -8.11
N THR A 480 -3.61 1.57 -6.82
CA THR A 480 -4.58 0.59 -6.29
C THR A 480 -6.01 0.94 -6.71
N LEU A 481 -6.38 2.22 -6.71
CA LEU A 481 -7.67 2.71 -7.19
C LEU A 481 -7.88 2.38 -8.67
N ASP A 482 -6.87 2.59 -9.51
CA ASP A 482 -6.90 2.28 -10.94
C ASP A 482 -7.08 0.78 -11.18
N ALA A 483 -6.25 -0.04 -10.54
CA ALA A 483 -6.32 -1.49 -10.61
C ALA A 483 -7.64 -2.03 -10.06
N GLY A 484 -8.08 -1.54 -8.90
CA GLY A 484 -9.33 -1.92 -8.25
C GLY A 484 -10.56 -1.57 -9.07
N THR A 485 -10.65 -0.37 -9.63
CA THR A 485 -11.75 0.04 -10.51
C THR A 485 -11.84 -0.87 -11.74
N ARG A 486 -10.71 -1.25 -12.31
CA ARG A 486 -10.64 -2.17 -13.45
C ARG A 486 -11.04 -3.59 -13.07
N VAL A 487 -10.61 -4.09 -11.92
CA VAL A 487 -11.05 -5.41 -11.40
C VAL A 487 -12.55 -5.39 -11.13
N GLY A 488 -13.08 -4.34 -10.50
CA GLY A 488 -14.53 -4.15 -10.29
C GLY A 488 -15.31 -4.19 -11.61
N ARG A 489 -14.77 -3.54 -12.67
CA ARG A 489 -15.33 -3.61 -14.03
C ARG A 489 -15.37 -5.08 -14.53
N PHE A 490 -14.29 -5.83 -14.43
CA PHE A 490 -14.26 -7.24 -14.84
C PHE A 490 -15.27 -8.08 -14.05
N MET A 491 -15.36 -7.88 -12.73
CA MET A 491 -16.33 -8.59 -11.90
C MET A 491 -17.77 -8.29 -12.34
N LEU A 492 -18.10 -7.04 -12.64
CA LEU A 492 -19.42 -6.65 -13.11
C LEU A 492 -19.70 -7.22 -14.52
N GLN A 493 -18.71 -7.21 -15.41
CA GLN A 493 -18.81 -7.85 -16.73
C GLN A 493 -19.06 -9.36 -16.60
N ASP A 494 -18.37 -10.04 -15.68
CA ASP A 494 -18.57 -11.48 -15.39
C ASP A 494 -19.98 -11.75 -14.85
N MET A 495 -20.47 -10.92 -13.91
CA MET A 495 -21.81 -11.06 -13.33
C MET A 495 -22.90 -10.90 -14.37
N ILE A 496 -22.88 -9.84 -15.15
CA ILE A 496 -23.88 -9.56 -16.19
C ILE A 496 -23.70 -10.52 -17.39
N GLY A 497 -22.47 -10.89 -17.71
CA GLY A 497 -22.15 -11.85 -18.76
C GLY A 497 -22.75 -13.25 -18.57
N ASN A 498 -23.02 -13.63 -17.32
CA ASN A 498 -23.77 -14.86 -17.00
C ASN A 498 -25.24 -14.82 -17.48
N ILE A 499 -25.83 -13.61 -17.63
CA ILE A 499 -27.19 -13.40 -18.07
C ILE A 499 -27.20 -12.99 -19.55
N TYR A 500 -26.32 -12.09 -19.93
CA TYR A 500 -26.17 -11.59 -21.29
C TYR A 500 -24.72 -11.76 -21.79
N PRO A 501 -24.40 -12.85 -22.52
CA PRO A 501 -23.04 -13.25 -22.87
C PRO A 501 -22.21 -12.19 -23.60
N LYS A 502 -22.86 -11.32 -24.40
CA LYS A 502 -22.17 -10.24 -25.11
C LYS A 502 -21.59 -9.19 -24.17
N PHE A 503 -22.23 -8.97 -23.00
CA PHE A 503 -21.73 -8.03 -22.00
C PHE A 503 -20.47 -8.56 -21.28
N GLY A 504 -20.31 -9.88 -21.20
CA GLY A 504 -19.13 -10.52 -20.65
C GLY A 504 -17.87 -10.43 -21.54
N GLN A 505 -18.01 -9.88 -22.78
CA GLN A 505 -16.87 -9.68 -23.66
C GLN A 505 -16.07 -8.45 -23.21
N THR A 506 -14.90 -8.67 -22.62
CA THR A 506 -14.03 -7.62 -22.06
C THR A 506 -13.48 -6.65 -23.12
N SER A 507 -13.57 -7.00 -24.40
CA SER A 507 -13.14 -6.15 -25.54
C SER A 507 -14.26 -5.33 -26.17
N TRP A 508 -15.52 -5.51 -25.75
CA TRP A 508 -16.67 -4.78 -26.31
C TRP A 508 -16.83 -3.40 -25.65
N MET A 509 -16.58 -2.32 -26.43
CA MET A 509 -16.53 -0.96 -25.89
C MET A 509 -17.78 -0.51 -25.09
N PRO A 510 -19.02 -0.80 -25.52
CA PRO A 510 -20.20 -0.44 -24.71
C PRO A 510 -20.21 -1.12 -23.33
N SER A 511 -19.77 -2.38 -23.25
CA SER A 511 -19.63 -3.07 -21.96
C SER A 511 -18.56 -2.42 -21.08
N ILE A 512 -17.41 -2.05 -21.68
CA ILE A 512 -16.32 -1.37 -20.97
C ILE A 512 -16.81 -0.05 -20.37
N ILE A 513 -17.44 0.80 -21.18
CA ILE A 513 -17.89 2.13 -20.74
C ILE A 513 -18.98 2.00 -19.67
N LEU A 514 -20.00 1.18 -19.91
CA LEU A 514 -21.14 1.05 -19.00
C LEU A 514 -20.74 0.41 -17.67
N SER A 515 -19.96 -0.67 -17.70
CA SER A 515 -19.49 -1.30 -16.46
C SER A 515 -18.52 -0.40 -15.68
N SER A 516 -17.64 0.34 -16.36
CA SER A 516 -16.79 1.34 -15.70
C SER A 516 -17.61 2.45 -15.07
N ALA A 517 -18.61 2.98 -15.79
CA ALA A 517 -19.50 4.02 -15.27
C ALA A 517 -20.25 3.56 -14.02
N ILE A 518 -20.80 2.35 -14.02
CA ILE A 518 -21.50 1.78 -12.86
C ILE A 518 -20.55 1.64 -11.67
N VAL A 519 -19.37 1.01 -11.87
CA VAL A 519 -18.41 0.80 -10.77
C VAL A 519 -17.94 2.12 -10.19
N VAL A 520 -17.60 3.09 -11.05
CA VAL A 520 -17.17 4.42 -10.62
C VAL A 520 -18.29 5.18 -9.92
N SER A 521 -19.53 5.07 -10.40
CA SER A 521 -20.67 5.67 -9.71
C SER A 521 -20.92 5.06 -8.34
N CYS A 522 -20.74 3.75 -8.19
CA CYS A 522 -20.89 3.08 -6.90
C CYS A 522 -19.86 3.57 -5.87
N TRP A 523 -18.57 3.47 -6.16
CA TRP A 523 -17.56 3.91 -5.19
C TRP A 523 -17.47 5.44 -5.09
N GLY A 524 -17.74 6.17 -6.18
CA GLY A 524 -17.78 7.63 -6.20
C GLY A 524 -18.90 8.20 -5.35
N TYR A 525 -20.05 7.53 -5.28
CA TYR A 525 -21.13 7.91 -4.38
C TYR A 525 -20.72 7.81 -2.91
N PHE A 526 -20.08 6.70 -2.50
CA PHE A 526 -19.58 6.56 -1.13
C PHE A 526 -18.44 7.54 -0.82
N LEU A 527 -17.55 7.82 -1.78
CA LEU A 527 -16.53 8.86 -1.62
C LEU A 527 -17.18 10.24 -1.42
N TYR A 528 -18.18 10.57 -2.22
CA TYR A 528 -18.90 11.83 -2.14
C TYR A 528 -19.57 12.02 -0.76
N ILE A 529 -20.26 11.00 -0.26
CA ILE A 529 -20.87 11.04 1.08
C ILE A 529 -19.78 11.20 2.15
N GLY A 530 -18.72 10.39 2.12
CA GLY A 530 -17.66 10.46 3.12
C GLY A 530 -16.83 11.75 3.12
N VAL A 531 -17.03 12.62 2.13
CA VAL A 531 -16.42 13.96 2.07
C VAL A 531 -17.35 15.05 2.62
N ILE A 532 -18.67 14.83 2.57
CA ILE A 532 -19.69 15.80 3.05
C ILE A 532 -19.95 15.61 4.54
N ASP A 533 -19.97 14.36 5.03
CA ASP A 533 -20.15 14.01 6.44
C ASP A 533 -18.85 14.22 7.24
#